data_b6f2eabd1833b776c7f7fe9af826d4b6
#
_entry.id   b6f2eabd1833b776c7f7fe9af826d4b6
#
_cell.length_a   1.000
_cell.length_b   1.000
_cell.length_c   1.000
_cell.angle_alpha   90.00
_cell.angle_beta   90.00
_cell.angle_gamma   90.00
#
_symmetry.space_group_name_H-M   'P 1'
#
loop_
_entity.id
_entity.type
_entity.pdbx_description
1 polymer ?
#
loop_
_entity_poly.entity_id
_entity_poly.type
_entity_poly.pdbx_seq_one_letter_code
_entity_poly.pdbx_strand_id
1 'polypeptide(L)'
;MTAHLDLAVGGMTCSSCAARIERKLNKLDGVSATVNYATEKATIEFDNAVVTPQQLIATIEATGYTAELPKPEVDGPRLEVDDLQKRLWLSAIFGVPVALVSMVPALQFDYWQWVAFTLSTPVVLIGAWPFHRAAVVNARHGATTMDTLISVGVTAAYVWSVWAIFFTGSGKAGTHMDMSVTSTTTSAHLYFEVAAGVTVLILLGRYFEARAKFRSGAALKALLALGAKDVAVVRAGAETRIPIAELQVGDHFIVRPGEKFATDGRIVEGSSTVDVSLLTGESLPIDVGVGDAVTGATVNIAGRLVVVAERIGNDTALAQIGRLVTAAQSGKAPVQRLADRVSAIFVPSVIGLALVTFASWLATGHELSQAFSAGVAVLIIACPCALGLATPTALLVGTGRGAQLGLL
;
A
#
# COMPACT_ATOMS: atom_id res chain seq x y z
N MET A 1 -1.36 -7.46 -32.73
CA MET A 1 -2.04 -6.25 -32.17
C MET A 1 -1.73 -6.16 -30.70
N THR A 2 -1.03 -5.12 -30.29
CA THR A 2 -0.76 -4.90 -28.85
C THR A 2 -2.05 -4.56 -28.11
N ALA A 3 -2.42 -5.40 -27.15
CA ALA A 3 -3.53 -5.19 -26.23
C ALA A 3 -3.00 -4.63 -24.92
N HIS A 4 -3.80 -3.82 -24.24
CA HIS A 4 -3.51 -3.27 -22.93
C HIS A 4 -4.47 -3.88 -21.90
N LEU A 5 -3.94 -4.36 -20.78
CA LEU A 5 -4.71 -4.95 -19.69
C LEU A 5 -4.18 -4.49 -18.34
N ASP A 6 -5.08 -3.98 -17.50
CA ASP A 6 -4.81 -3.75 -16.10
C ASP A 6 -5.34 -4.92 -15.27
N LEU A 7 -4.54 -5.42 -14.32
CA LEU A 7 -4.94 -6.43 -13.35
C LEU A 7 -4.78 -5.89 -11.92
N ALA A 8 -5.76 -6.15 -11.06
CA ALA A 8 -5.62 -5.95 -9.63
C ALA A 8 -4.81 -7.12 -9.05
N VAL A 9 -3.74 -6.81 -8.30
CA VAL A 9 -2.80 -7.80 -7.75
C VAL A 9 -2.83 -7.74 -6.24
N GLY A 10 -3.37 -8.77 -5.60
CA GLY A 10 -3.46 -8.86 -4.15
C GLY A 10 -2.32 -9.67 -3.52
N GLY A 11 -2.06 -9.39 -2.23
CA GLY A 11 -1.09 -10.11 -1.42
C GLY A 11 0.35 -9.60 -1.53
N MET A 12 0.59 -8.47 -2.20
CA MET A 12 1.88 -7.80 -2.19
C MET A 12 2.10 -7.09 -0.85
N THR A 13 3.23 -7.35 -0.18
CA THR A 13 3.57 -6.72 1.10
C THR A 13 4.68 -5.68 0.99
N CYS A 14 5.37 -5.64 -0.15
CA CYS A 14 6.47 -4.70 -0.40
C CYS A 14 6.76 -4.57 -1.90
N SER A 15 7.56 -3.57 -2.24
CA SER A 15 8.00 -3.30 -3.60
C SER A 15 8.79 -4.46 -4.25
N SER A 16 9.50 -5.28 -3.45
CA SER A 16 10.18 -6.47 -3.95
C SER A 16 9.22 -7.52 -4.49
N CYS A 17 8.00 -7.62 -3.92
CA CYS A 17 6.92 -8.47 -4.42
C CYS A 17 6.49 -8.03 -5.83
N ALA A 18 6.24 -6.73 -6.01
CA ALA A 18 5.89 -6.15 -7.30
C ALA A 18 7.00 -6.37 -8.35
N ALA A 19 8.27 -6.16 -7.98
CA ALA A 19 9.42 -6.40 -8.86
C ALA A 19 9.55 -7.87 -9.31
N ARG A 20 9.13 -8.81 -8.47
CA ARG A 20 9.12 -10.23 -8.81
C ARG A 20 8.04 -10.54 -9.85
N ILE A 21 6.82 -10.09 -9.62
CA ILE A 21 5.70 -10.30 -10.55
C ILE A 21 6.06 -9.69 -11.90
N GLU A 22 6.54 -8.46 -11.91
CA GLU A 22 6.99 -7.74 -13.12
C GLU A 22 8.05 -8.53 -13.90
N ARG A 23 9.09 -9.04 -13.22
CA ARG A 23 10.13 -9.87 -13.86
C ARG A 23 9.60 -11.19 -14.42
N LYS A 24 8.56 -11.78 -13.80
CA LYS A 24 7.95 -13.02 -14.30
C LYS A 24 7.07 -12.78 -15.50
N LEU A 25 6.28 -11.70 -15.48
CA LEU A 25 5.46 -11.29 -16.63
C LEU A 25 6.34 -10.91 -17.84
N ASN A 26 7.39 -10.12 -17.62
CA ASN A 26 8.32 -9.70 -18.68
C ASN A 26 9.24 -10.83 -19.20
N LYS A 27 9.13 -12.07 -18.70
CA LYS A 27 9.76 -13.27 -19.27
C LYS A 27 8.88 -13.95 -20.32
N LEU A 28 7.61 -13.57 -20.42
CA LEU A 28 6.72 -14.07 -21.46
C LEU A 28 6.99 -13.31 -22.75
N ASP A 29 7.06 -14.04 -23.87
CA ASP A 29 7.29 -13.42 -25.17
C ASP A 29 6.14 -12.51 -25.55
N GLY A 30 6.45 -11.30 -26.03
CA GLY A 30 5.46 -10.29 -26.43
C GLY A 30 4.72 -9.61 -25.27
N VAL A 31 5.25 -9.68 -24.04
CA VAL A 31 4.68 -9.03 -22.85
C VAL A 31 5.62 -7.94 -22.34
N SER A 32 5.05 -6.74 -22.12
CA SER A 32 5.68 -5.64 -21.38
C SER A 32 4.77 -5.26 -20.21
N ALA A 33 5.23 -5.54 -19.00
CA ALA A 33 4.44 -5.34 -17.78
C ALA A 33 5.16 -4.44 -16.78
N THR A 34 4.41 -3.57 -16.14
CA THR A 34 4.83 -2.77 -14.98
C THR A 34 3.89 -3.05 -13.82
N VAL A 35 4.45 -3.37 -12.65
CA VAL A 35 3.67 -3.69 -11.45
C VAL A 35 3.92 -2.63 -10.38
N ASN A 36 2.87 -1.97 -9.93
CA ASN A 36 2.94 -0.95 -8.90
C ASN A 36 2.40 -1.49 -7.57
N TYR A 37 3.27 -1.52 -6.56
CA TYR A 37 2.91 -1.93 -5.20
C TYR A 37 1.94 -0.94 -4.53
N ALA A 38 2.08 0.37 -4.79
CA ALA A 38 1.28 1.38 -4.10
C ALA A 38 -0.19 1.41 -4.57
N THR A 39 -0.42 1.11 -5.85
CA THR A 39 -1.77 1.04 -6.44
C THR A 39 -2.30 -0.39 -6.53
N GLU A 40 -1.48 -1.39 -6.18
CA GLU A 40 -1.80 -2.82 -6.28
C GLU A 40 -2.25 -3.24 -7.69
N LYS A 41 -1.70 -2.59 -8.72
CA LYS A 41 -2.04 -2.84 -10.13
C LYS A 41 -0.85 -3.33 -10.92
N ALA A 42 -1.10 -4.27 -11.83
CA ALA A 42 -0.21 -4.63 -12.91
C ALA A 42 -0.78 -4.10 -14.23
N THR A 43 -0.03 -3.20 -14.87
CA THR A 43 -0.34 -2.67 -16.20
C THR A 43 0.47 -3.46 -17.21
N ILE A 44 -0.19 -4.13 -18.15
CA ILE A 44 0.40 -5.10 -19.04
C ILE A 44 0.05 -4.76 -20.48
N GLU A 45 1.07 -4.59 -21.30
CA GLU A 45 0.95 -4.53 -22.75
C GLU A 45 1.39 -5.88 -23.32
N PHE A 46 0.58 -6.50 -24.14
CA PHE A 46 0.87 -7.83 -24.68
C PHE A 46 0.26 -8.06 -26.06
N ASP A 47 0.83 -9.02 -26.80
CA ASP A 47 0.25 -9.44 -28.07
C ASP A 47 -0.80 -10.56 -27.85
N ASN A 48 -2.06 -10.25 -28.11
CA ASN A 48 -3.17 -11.21 -27.98
C ASN A 48 -3.01 -12.48 -28.84
N ALA A 49 -2.15 -12.46 -29.86
CA ALA A 49 -1.85 -13.63 -30.67
C ALA A 49 -0.88 -14.59 -29.98
N VAL A 50 -0.12 -14.12 -28.98
CA VAL A 50 0.94 -14.89 -28.30
C VAL A 50 0.53 -15.28 -26.89
N VAL A 51 -0.11 -14.36 -26.15
CA VAL A 51 -0.44 -14.56 -24.72
C VAL A 51 -1.89 -14.16 -24.46
N THR A 52 -2.58 -14.98 -23.68
CA THR A 52 -3.97 -14.70 -23.26
C THR A 52 -4.06 -14.03 -21.90
N PRO A 53 -5.11 -13.26 -21.58
CA PRO A 53 -5.32 -12.70 -20.25
C PRO A 53 -5.28 -13.74 -19.12
N GLN A 54 -5.79 -14.95 -19.37
CA GLN A 54 -5.78 -16.06 -18.41
C GLN A 54 -4.36 -16.54 -18.10
N GLN A 55 -3.46 -16.56 -19.09
CA GLN A 55 -2.06 -16.90 -18.89
C GLN A 55 -1.33 -15.84 -18.07
N LEU A 56 -1.66 -14.56 -18.24
CA LEU A 56 -1.12 -13.47 -17.42
C LEU A 56 -1.53 -13.61 -15.95
N ILE A 57 -2.82 -13.87 -15.70
CA ILE A 57 -3.36 -14.14 -14.36
C ILE A 57 -2.66 -15.36 -13.74
N ALA A 58 -2.63 -16.51 -14.45
CA ALA A 58 -1.98 -17.72 -13.97
C ALA A 58 -0.48 -17.51 -13.68
N THR A 59 0.22 -16.68 -14.46
CA THR A 59 1.62 -16.35 -14.22
C THR A 59 1.81 -15.57 -12.91
N ILE A 60 0.90 -14.64 -12.59
CA ILE A 60 0.94 -13.92 -11.31
C ILE A 60 0.63 -14.88 -10.16
N GLU A 61 -0.39 -15.71 -10.29
CA GLU A 61 -0.80 -16.68 -9.26
C GLU A 61 0.29 -17.74 -8.99
N ALA A 62 1.00 -18.19 -10.02
CA ALA A 62 2.14 -19.07 -9.87
C ALA A 62 3.31 -18.46 -9.07
N THR A 63 3.33 -17.14 -8.88
CA THR A 63 4.30 -16.47 -8.00
C THR A 63 3.81 -16.30 -6.55
N GLY A 64 2.61 -16.82 -6.23
CA GLY A 64 2.02 -16.81 -4.88
C GLY A 64 1.18 -15.58 -4.55
N TYR A 65 0.80 -14.79 -5.54
CA TYR A 65 -0.06 -13.61 -5.43
C TYR A 65 -1.41 -13.88 -6.11
N THR A 66 -2.42 -13.05 -5.82
CA THR A 66 -3.71 -13.13 -6.51
C THR A 66 -3.77 -12.09 -7.62
N ALA A 67 -4.41 -12.42 -8.74
CA ALA A 67 -4.67 -11.49 -9.82
C ALA A 67 -6.12 -11.59 -10.28
N GLU A 68 -6.80 -10.46 -10.38
CA GLU A 68 -8.17 -10.35 -10.85
C GLU A 68 -8.29 -9.21 -11.85
N LEU A 69 -9.28 -9.30 -12.74
CA LEU A 69 -9.68 -8.15 -13.54
C LEU A 69 -10.16 -7.03 -12.61
N PRO A 70 -9.85 -5.75 -12.93
CA PRO A 70 -10.27 -4.65 -12.08
C PRO A 70 -11.79 -4.67 -11.93
N LYS A 71 -12.28 -4.97 -10.75
CA LYS A 71 -13.68 -4.73 -10.39
C LYS A 71 -13.86 -3.23 -10.13
N PRO A 72 -15.05 -2.65 -10.41
CA PRO A 72 -15.33 -1.30 -9.95
C PRO A 72 -15.02 -1.24 -8.44
N GLU A 73 -13.97 -0.49 -8.09
CA GLU A 73 -13.48 -0.40 -6.71
C GLU A 73 -14.51 0.32 -5.83
N VAL A 74 -15.41 -0.43 -5.20
CA VAL A 74 -16.32 0.17 -4.23
C VAL A 74 -15.67 0.25 -2.84
N ASP A 75 -14.85 -0.75 -2.39
CA ASP A 75 -14.36 -0.79 -1.00
C ASP A 75 -12.99 -1.45 -0.76
N GLY A 76 -12.21 -1.83 -1.77
CA GLY A 76 -10.96 -2.60 -1.59
C GLY A 76 -9.95 -2.01 -0.59
N PRO A 77 -9.50 -0.75 -0.76
CA PRO A 77 -8.50 -0.15 0.15
C PRO A 77 -9.02 0.10 1.57
N ARG A 78 -10.33 0.23 1.75
CA ARG A 78 -10.97 0.41 3.06
C ARG A 78 -10.96 -0.88 3.86
N LEU A 79 -11.21 -2.01 3.21
CA LEU A 79 -11.18 -3.34 3.85
C LEU A 79 -9.79 -3.70 4.37
N GLU A 80 -8.72 -3.32 3.64
CA GLU A 80 -7.33 -3.53 4.09
C GLU A 80 -7.01 -2.71 5.35
N VAL A 81 -7.39 -1.43 5.38
CA VAL A 81 -7.21 -0.57 6.57
C VAL A 81 -7.97 -1.13 7.78
N ASP A 82 -9.20 -1.60 7.56
CA ASP A 82 -10.05 -2.15 8.63
C ASP A 82 -9.49 -3.49 9.17
N ASP A 83 -8.94 -4.36 8.32
CA ASP A 83 -8.29 -5.62 8.76
C ASP A 83 -7.00 -5.34 9.54
N LEU A 84 -6.15 -4.44 9.05
CA LEU A 84 -4.94 -4.01 9.76
C LEU A 84 -5.28 -3.35 11.10
N GLN A 85 -6.33 -2.55 11.16
CA GLN A 85 -6.79 -1.94 12.41
C GLN A 85 -7.24 -2.98 13.43
N LYS A 86 -8.02 -3.98 13.02
CA LYS A 86 -8.46 -5.08 13.90
C LYS A 86 -7.28 -5.86 14.43
N ARG A 87 -6.31 -6.21 13.57
CA ARG A 87 -5.09 -6.94 13.95
C ARG A 87 -4.22 -6.11 14.90
N LEU A 88 -4.08 -4.81 14.63
CA LEU A 88 -3.35 -3.89 15.50
C LEU A 88 -3.97 -3.82 16.90
N TRP A 89 -5.30 -3.64 17.00
CA TRP A 89 -5.97 -3.60 18.28
C TRP A 89 -5.84 -4.91 19.05
N LEU A 90 -6.05 -6.04 18.39
CA LEU A 90 -5.84 -7.35 19.00
C LEU A 90 -4.39 -7.49 19.52
N SER A 91 -3.41 -7.17 18.68
CA SER A 91 -2.00 -7.28 19.08
C SER A 91 -1.63 -6.30 20.18
N ALA A 92 -2.19 -5.08 20.20
CA ALA A 92 -1.91 -4.07 21.22
C ALA A 92 -2.53 -4.45 22.59
N ILE A 93 -3.77 -4.96 22.59
CA ILE A 93 -4.46 -5.38 23.82
C ILE A 93 -3.66 -6.48 24.56
N PHE A 94 -3.06 -7.39 23.82
CA PHE A 94 -2.24 -8.46 24.41
C PHE A 94 -0.77 -8.08 24.54
N GLY A 95 -0.20 -7.39 23.55
CA GLY A 95 1.25 -7.09 23.51
C GLY A 95 1.68 -5.97 24.45
N VAL A 96 0.85 -4.93 24.66
CA VAL A 96 1.20 -3.84 25.58
C VAL A 96 1.31 -4.32 27.02
N PRO A 97 0.38 -5.13 27.58
CA PRO A 97 0.56 -5.72 28.91
C PRO A 97 1.82 -6.58 29.02
N VAL A 98 2.15 -7.38 28.00
CA VAL A 98 3.39 -8.17 27.97
C VAL A 98 4.61 -7.25 28.12
N ALA A 99 4.68 -6.19 27.29
CA ALA A 99 5.78 -5.23 27.35
C ALA A 99 5.87 -4.54 28.71
N LEU A 100 4.75 -4.10 29.28
CA LEU A 100 4.72 -3.44 30.58
C LEU A 100 5.19 -4.35 31.72
N VAL A 101 4.67 -5.59 31.78
CA VAL A 101 5.06 -6.54 32.84
C VAL A 101 6.53 -6.96 32.70
N SER A 102 7.03 -7.14 31.47
CA SER A 102 8.43 -7.50 31.24
C SER A 102 9.40 -6.36 31.54
N MET A 103 9.03 -5.10 31.18
CA MET A 103 9.95 -3.95 31.27
C MET A 103 9.90 -3.24 32.62
N VAL A 104 8.82 -3.38 33.40
CA VAL A 104 8.64 -2.69 34.67
C VAL A 104 8.79 -3.69 35.82
N PRO A 105 9.93 -3.72 36.56
CA PRO A 105 10.15 -4.70 37.62
C PRO A 105 9.07 -4.68 38.73
N ALA A 106 8.50 -3.51 39.01
CA ALA A 106 7.42 -3.36 40.00
C ALA A 106 6.11 -4.06 39.63
N LEU A 107 5.92 -4.40 38.35
CA LEU A 107 4.77 -5.14 37.87
C LEU A 107 5.02 -6.65 37.76
N GLN A 108 6.25 -7.10 38.04
CA GLN A 108 6.59 -8.51 37.99
C GLN A 108 6.14 -9.20 39.28
N PHE A 109 5.10 -10.03 39.14
CA PHE A 109 4.57 -10.88 40.22
C PHE A 109 5.03 -12.33 40.02
N ASP A 110 4.80 -13.18 41.00
CA ASP A 110 5.12 -14.60 40.87
C ASP A 110 4.45 -15.22 39.66
N TYR A 111 5.23 -15.92 38.83
CA TYR A 111 4.81 -16.56 37.58
C TYR A 111 4.37 -15.58 36.45
N TRP A 112 4.77 -14.31 36.48
CA TRP A 112 4.46 -13.36 35.42
C TRP A 112 4.91 -13.84 34.02
N GLN A 113 5.93 -14.68 33.94
CA GLN A 113 6.46 -15.25 32.70
C GLN A 113 5.45 -16.09 31.96
N TRP A 114 4.59 -16.84 32.68
CA TRP A 114 3.51 -17.64 32.10
C TRP A 114 2.39 -16.77 31.56
N VAL A 115 2.11 -15.65 32.19
CA VAL A 115 1.18 -14.64 31.71
C VAL A 115 1.73 -14.00 30.43
N ALA A 116 3.02 -13.61 30.42
CA ALA A 116 3.69 -13.08 29.25
C ALA A 116 3.69 -14.07 28.08
N PHE A 117 3.94 -15.36 28.32
CA PHE A 117 3.82 -16.44 27.34
C PHE A 117 2.40 -16.53 26.77
N THR A 118 1.38 -16.60 27.64
CA THR A 118 -0.02 -16.75 27.22
C THR A 118 -0.50 -15.57 26.41
N LEU A 119 -0.15 -14.33 26.81
CA LEU A 119 -0.56 -13.12 26.11
C LEU A 119 0.24 -12.87 24.82
N SER A 120 1.51 -13.24 24.76
CA SER A 120 2.31 -13.08 23.54
C SER A 120 1.94 -14.07 22.44
N THR A 121 1.43 -15.26 22.80
CA THR A 121 1.05 -16.30 21.83
C THR A 121 0.08 -15.82 20.74
N PRO A 122 -1.07 -15.21 21.05
CA PRO A 122 -1.98 -14.69 20.03
C PRO A 122 -1.35 -13.56 19.21
N VAL A 123 -0.46 -12.75 19.80
CA VAL A 123 0.24 -11.68 19.06
C VAL A 123 1.16 -12.27 17.99
N VAL A 124 1.95 -13.29 18.36
CA VAL A 124 2.90 -13.93 17.46
C VAL A 124 2.18 -14.77 16.39
N LEU A 125 1.14 -15.55 16.76
CA LEU A 125 0.48 -16.47 15.83
C LEU A 125 -0.56 -15.76 14.94
N ILE A 126 -1.34 -14.84 15.50
CA ILE A 126 -2.45 -14.18 14.78
C ILE A 126 -2.01 -12.79 14.29
N GLY A 127 -1.43 -11.98 15.18
CA GLY A 127 -0.96 -10.63 14.84
C GLY A 127 0.11 -10.64 13.78
N ALA A 128 1.16 -11.44 13.96
CA ALA A 128 2.29 -11.56 13.04
C ALA A 128 2.03 -12.48 11.84
N TRP A 129 0.85 -13.10 11.72
CA TRP A 129 0.52 -14.04 10.65
C TRP A 129 0.79 -13.50 9.22
N PRO A 130 0.44 -12.25 8.87
CA PRO A 130 0.76 -11.72 7.55
C PRO A 130 2.25 -11.77 7.22
N PHE A 131 3.12 -11.47 8.20
CA PHE A 131 4.56 -11.49 8.05
C PHE A 131 5.09 -12.92 7.89
N HIS A 132 4.58 -13.88 8.68
CA HIS A 132 4.95 -15.29 8.56
C HIS A 132 4.54 -15.86 7.21
N ARG A 133 3.31 -15.61 6.77
CA ARG A 133 2.83 -16.03 5.44
C ARG A 133 3.69 -15.45 4.33
N ALA A 134 3.96 -14.15 4.37
CA ALA A 134 4.78 -13.47 3.36
C ALA A 134 6.21 -14.03 3.35
N ALA A 135 6.81 -14.26 4.51
CA ALA A 135 8.15 -14.85 4.64
C ALA A 135 8.21 -16.25 4.02
N VAL A 136 7.24 -17.12 4.32
CA VAL A 136 7.18 -18.48 3.77
C VAL A 136 6.97 -18.47 2.25
N VAL A 137 6.03 -17.66 1.74
CA VAL A 137 5.79 -17.54 0.30
C VAL A 137 7.04 -17.06 -0.43
N ASN A 138 7.71 -16.02 0.11
CA ASN A 138 8.92 -15.48 -0.48
C ASN A 138 10.10 -16.49 -0.42
N ALA A 139 10.28 -17.19 0.71
CA ALA A 139 11.34 -18.18 0.89
C ALA A 139 11.20 -19.36 -0.09
N ARG A 140 9.97 -19.85 -0.32
CA ARG A 140 9.71 -20.92 -1.31
C ARG A 140 10.17 -20.56 -2.73
N HIS A 141 10.30 -19.28 -3.01
CA HIS A 141 10.75 -18.78 -4.30
C HIS A 141 12.18 -18.21 -4.26
N GLY A 142 12.94 -18.50 -3.20
CA GLY A 142 14.34 -18.07 -3.06
C GLY A 142 14.51 -16.54 -2.89
N ALA A 143 13.47 -15.83 -2.43
CA ALA A 143 13.54 -14.41 -2.19
C ALA A 143 13.40 -14.11 -0.69
N THR A 144 14.13 -13.11 -0.24
CA THR A 144 14.07 -12.59 1.12
C THR A 144 13.56 -11.15 1.08
N THR A 145 12.69 -10.83 2.02
CA THR A 145 12.07 -9.51 2.16
C THR A 145 12.19 -9.04 3.60
N MET A 146 11.79 -7.79 3.88
CA MET A 146 11.74 -7.31 5.26
C MET A 146 10.81 -8.17 6.14
N ASP A 147 9.71 -8.72 5.57
CA ASP A 147 8.83 -9.63 6.30
C ASP A 147 9.56 -10.92 6.74
N THR A 148 10.59 -11.33 5.99
CA THR A 148 11.46 -12.47 6.38
C THR A 148 12.22 -12.16 7.66
N LEU A 149 12.83 -10.96 7.78
CA LEU A 149 13.55 -10.55 8.99
C LEU A 149 12.61 -10.47 10.19
N ILE A 150 11.44 -9.86 10.02
CA ILE A 150 10.42 -9.76 11.06
C ILE A 150 9.98 -11.15 11.52
N SER A 151 9.62 -12.01 10.57
CA SER A 151 9.15 -13.37 10.85
C SER A 151 10.22 -14.20 11.59
N VAL A 152 11.47 -14.15 11.13
CA VAL A 152 12.59 -14.88 11.75
C VAL A 152 12.88 -14.32 13.13
N GLY A 153 12.97 -12.99 13.30
CA GLY A 153 13.26 -12.35 14.57
C GLY A 153 12.18 -12.61 15.63
N VAL A 154 10.90 -12.41 15.27
CA VAL A 154 9.76 -12.67 16.16
C VAL A 154 9.67 -14.14 16.54
N THR A 155 9.81 -15.06 15.58
CA THR A 155 9.77 -16.50 15.84
C THR A 155 10.95 -16.94 16.70
N ALA A 156 12.16 -16.44 16.43
CA ALA A 156 13.34 -16.78 17.21
C ALA A 156 13.18 -16.30 18.67
N ALA A 157 12.78 -15.04 18.88
CA ALA A 157 12.54 -14.49 20.22
C ALA A 157 11.47 -15.28 20.99
N TYR A 158 10.37 -15.64 20.32
CA TYR A 158 9.29 -16.39 20.94
C TYR A 158 9.69 -17.83 21.28
N VAL A 159 10.29 -18.56 20.34
CA VAL A 159 10.71 -19.97 20.54
C VAL A 159 11.78 -20.06 21.61
N TRP A 160 12.76 -19.15 21.62
CA TRP A 160 13.75 -19.07 22.69
C TRP A 160 13.10 -18.87 24.05
N SER A 161 12.17 -17.92 24.17
CA SER A 161 11.49 -17.64 25.44
C SER A 161 10.69 -18.81 25.95
N VAL A 162 10.00 -19.52 25.02
CA VAL A 162 9.31 -20.80 25.36
C VAL A 162 10.31 -21.82 25.87
N TRP A 163 11.41 -22.03 25.13
CA TRP A 163 12.45 -22.96 25.57
C TRP A 163 13.03 -22.57 26.93
N ALA A 164 13.30 -21.28 27.17
CA ALA A 164 13.83 -20.80 28.43
C ALA A 164 12.90 -21.06 29.62
N ILE A 165 11.60 -20.86 29.47
CA ILE A 165 10.61 -21.14 30.54
C ILE A 165 10.65 -22.62 30.94
N PHE A 166 10.71 -23.54 29.96
CA PHE A 166 10.61 -24.97 30.25
C PHE A 166 11.92 -25.61 30.68
N PHE A 167 13.07 -25.17 30.14
CA PHE A 167 14.33 -25.87 30.26
C PHE A 167 15.42 -25.16 31.11
N THR A 168 15.33 -23.85 31.34
CA THR A 168 16.34 -23.10 32.08
C THR A 168 15.91 -22.68 33.49
N GLY A 169 14.66 -23.01 33.85
CA GLY A 169 14.11 -22.60 35.14
C GLY A 169 13.64 -21.14 35.23
N SER A 170 13.67 -20.40 34.12
CA SER A 170 13.16 -19.02 34.04
C SER A 170 11.66 -18.91 34.29
N GLY A 171 10.90 -20.01 34.29
CA GLY A 171 9.47 -20.06 34.60
C GLY A 171 9.14 -20.25 36.08
N LYS A 172 10.14 -20.22 37.00
CA LYS A 172 9.92 -20.40 38.43
C LYS A 172 9.43 -19.12 39.13
N ALA A 173 8.76 -19.29 40.27
CA ALA A 173 8.33 -18.18 41.11
C ALA A 173 9.56 -17.38 41.61
N GLY A 174 9.38 -16.06 41.74
CA GLY A 174 10.43 -15.18 42.23
C GLY A 174 11.56 -14.86 41.24
N THR A 175 11.45 -15.31 39.99
CA THR A 175 12.38 -14.91 38.92
C THR A 175 12.03 -13.50 38.43
N HIS A 176 12.89 -12.53 38.71
CA HIS A 176 12.76 -11.16 38.20
C HIS A 176 13.75 -10.96 37.06
N MET A 177 13.31 -10.26 35.98
CA MET A 177 14.20 -9.81 34.92
C MET A 177 14.90 -8.53 35.38
N ASP A 178 16.22 -8.58 35.42
CA ASP A 178 17.08 -7.41 35.58
C ASP A 178 17.59 -6.99 34.19
N MET A 179 17.20 -5.80 33.74
CA MET A 179 17.62 -5.23 32.46
C MET A 179 19.02 -4.57 32.54
N SER A 180 19.76 -4.74 33.62
CA SER A 180 21.12 -4.20 33.72
C SER A 180 22.06 -4.98 32.79
N VAL A 181 22.87 -4.25 32.01
CA VAL A 181 23.87 -4.81 31.09
C VAL A 181 24.95 -5.64 31.80
N THR A 182 25.01 -5.53 33.13
CA THR A 182 26.02 -6.15 34.01
C THR A 182 25.46 -7.24 34.93
N SER A 183 24.17 -7.65 34.73
CA SER A 183 23.57 -8.66 35.61
C SER A 183 24.20 -10.03 35.39
N THR A 184 24.67 -10.64 36.49
CA THR A 184 25.25 -11.99 36.57
C THR A 184 24.18 -13.05 36.89
N THR A 185 22.91 -12.78 36.60
CA THR A 185 21.81 -13.72 36.90
C THR A 185 21.90 -14.95 36.01
N THR A 186 21.86 -16.11 36.59
CA THR A 186 21.98 -17.46 35.97
C THR A 186 20.71 -17.88 35.17
N SER A 187 19.68 -17.07 35.16
CA SER A 187 18.43 -17.37 34.43
C SER A 187 18.48 -16.79 33.02
N ALA A 188 18.09 -17.60 32.02
CA ALA A 188 18.04 -17.15 30.63
C ALA A 188 17.01 -16.03 30.47
N HIS A 189 17.41 -14.96 29.76
CA HIS A 189 16.52 -13.85 29.46
C HIS A 189 15.33 -14.30 28.56
N LEU A 190 14.15 -13.77 28.87
CA LEU A 190 12.95 -13.96 28.07
C LEU A 190 12.80 -12.77 27.10
N TYR A 191 12.23 -13.00 25.93
CA TYR A 191 12.06 -12.01 24.86
C TYR A 191 10.62 -11.96 24.35
N PHE A 192 9.62 -12.28 25.19
CA PHE A 192 8.21 -12.17 24.82
C PHE A 192 7.80 -10.74 24.52
N GLU A 193 8.32 -9.76 25.27
CA GLU A 193 8.11 -8.33 25.05
C GLU A 193 8.68 -7.87 23.71
N VAL A 194 9.82 -8.44 23.31
CA VAL A 194 10.43 -8.15 22.01
C VAL A 194 9.55 -8.69 20.89
N ALA A 195 9.13 -9.96 20.97
CA ALA A 195 8.29 -10.58 19.97
C ALA A 195 6.93 -9.85 19.82
N ALA A 196 6.29 -9.52 20.94
CA ALA A 196 5.02 -8.82 20.97
C ALA A 196 5.16 -7.35 20.55
N GLY A 197 6.13 -6.63 21.13
CA GLY A 197 6.36 -5.21 20.88
C GLY A 197 6.74 -4.92 19.43
N VAL A 198 7.65 -5.71 18.83
CA VAL A 198 8.02 -5.59 17.42
C VAL A 198 6.80 -5.81 16.53
N THR A 199 5.99 -6.84 16.82
CA THR A 199 4.76 -7.11 16.05
C THR A 199 3.80 -5.94 16.11
N VAL A 200 3.53 -5.39 17.30
CA VAL A 200 2.64 -4.22 17.48
C VAL A 200 3.16 -2.99 16.75
N LEU A 201 4.44 -2.67 16.89
CA LEU A 201 5.05 -1.49 16.26
C LEU A 201 5.03 -1.57 14.74
N ILE A 202 5.29 -2.76 14.17
CA ILE A 202 5.26 -2.93 12.72
C ILE A 202 3.82 -2.89 12.18
N LEU A 203 2.86 -3.51 12.88
CA LEU A 203 1.45 -3.39 12.51
C LEU A 203 0.97 -1.94 12.57
N LEU A 204 1.40 -1.17 13.57
CA LEU A 204 1.11 0.26 13.67
C LEU A 204 1.67 1.04 12.47
N GLY A 205 2.92 0.79 12.10
CA GLY A 205 3.54 1.37 10.90
C GLY A 205 2.77 1.04 9.63
N ARG A 206 2.41 -0.23 9.43
CA ARG A 206 1.59 -0.69 8.29
C ARG A 206 0.19 -0.05 8.26
N TYR A 207 -0.44 0.08 9.43
CA TYR A 207 -1.74 0.74 9.53
C TYR A 207 -1.65 2.23 9.10
N PHE A 208 -0.65 2.96 9.57
CA PHE A 208 -0.47 4.36 9.15
C PHE A 208 -0.16 4.48 7.67
N GLU A 209 0.62 3.57 7.11
CA GLU A 209 0.90 3.51 5.67
C GLU A 209 -0.38 3.29 4.86
N ALA A 210 -1.14 2.24 5.16
CA ALA A 210 -2.39 1.92 4.47
C ALA A 210 -3.39 3.08 4.57
N ARG A 211 -3.48 3.72 5.75
CA ARG A 211 -4.35 4.89 5.95
C ARG A 211 -3.90 6.10 5.13
N ALA A 212 -2.59 6.35 5.00
CA ALA A 212 -2.05 7.43 4.17
C ALA A 212 -2.35 7.17 2.68
N LYS A 213 -2.13 5.94 2.19
CA LYS A 213 -2.48 5.52 0.84
C LYS A 213 -3.98 5.71 0.55
N PHE A 214 -4.83 5.25 1.45
CA PHE A 214 -6.29 5.40 1.32
C PHE A 214 -6.71 6.86 1.17
N ARG A 215 -6.18 7.76 2.01
CA ARG A 215 -6.50 9.21 1.95
C ARG A 215 -6.03 9.86 0.65
N SER A 216 -4.85 9.50 0.16
CA SER A 216 -4.31 10.06 -1.09
C SER A 216 -5.08 9.55 -2.32
N GLY A 217 -5.49 8.27 -2.34
CA GLY A 217 -6.34 7.71 -3.40
C GLY A 217 -7.74 8.31 -3.42
N ALA A 218 -8.29 8.68 -2.26
CA ALA A 218 -9.59 9.34 -2.16
C ALA A 218 -9.59 10.73 -2.83
N ALA A 219 -8.49 11.48 -2.75
CA ALA A 219 -8.36 12.77 -3.41
C ALA A 219 -8.43 12.66 -4.94
N LEU A 220 -7.75 11.67 -5.52
CA LEU A 220 -7.81 11.41 -6.97
C LEU A 220 -9.22 10.95 -7.40
N LYS A 221 -9.86 10.05 -6.62
CA LYS A 221 -11.26 9.66 -6.87
C LYS A 221 -12.21 10.86 -6.82
N ALA A 222 -12.01 11.76 -5.86
CA ALA A 222 -12.80 12.98 -5.75
C ALA A 222 -12.63 13.88 -6.99
N LEU A 223 -11.42 14.01 -7.51
CA LEU A 223 -11.13 14.77 -8.72
C LEU A 223 -11.82 14.17 -9.95
N LEU A 224 -11.76 12.85 -10.14
CA LEU A 224 -12.46 12.16 -11.22
C LEU A 224 -14.00 12.19 -11.08
N ALA A 225 -14.51 12.24 -9.84
CA ALA A 225 -15.93 12.35 -9.53
C ALA A 225 -16.50 13.78 -9.72
N LEU A 226 -15.66 14.76 -10.09
CA LEU A 226 -16.10 16.15 -10.33
C LEU A 226 -16.92 16.32 -11.59
N GLY A 227 -16.88 15.37 -12.52
CA GLY A 227 -17.71 15.36 -13.74
C GLY A 227 -19.21 15.42 -13.41
N ALA A 228 -20.00 15.90 -14.38
CA ALA A 228 -21.46 15.87 -14.29
C ALA A 228 -21.95 14.41 -14.26
N LYS A 229 -23.00 14.13 -13.50
CA LYS A 229 -23.62 12.78 -13.43
C LYS A 229 -24.73 12.61 -14.46
N ASP A 230 -25.40 13.69 -14.79
CA ASP A 230 -26.49 13.77 -15.75
C ASP A 230 -26.34 15.03 -16.61
N VAL A 231 -27.02 15.09 -17.73
CA VAL A 231 -26.95 16.16 -18.72
C VAL A 231 -28.29 16.39 -19.38
N ALA A 232 -28.63 17.65 -19.63
CA ALA A 232 -29.83 18.04 -20.37
C ALA A 232 -29.52 18.09 -21.88
N VAL A 233 -29.94 17.10 -22.61
CA VAL A 233 -29.70 16.97 -24.06
C VAL A 233 -30.94 17.48 -24.85
N VAL A 234 -30.71 18.15 -25.98
CA VAL A 234 -31.73 18.57 -26.91
C VAL A 234 -31.79 17.56 -28.05
N ARG A 235 -32.83 16.76 -28.08
CA ARG A 235 -33.11 15.79 -29.20
C ARG A 235 -34.45 16.11 -29.82
N ALA A 236 -34.48 16.27 -31.14
CA ALA A 236 -35.71 16.61 -31.89
C ALA A 236 -36.45 17.86 -31.37
N GLY A 237 -35.72 18.86 -30.87
CA GLY A 237 -36.28 20.09 -30.33
C GLY A 237 -36.82 19.99 -28.88
N ALA A 238 -36.80 18.84 -28.27
CA ALA A 238 -37.19 18.64 -26.89
C ALA A 238 -35.96 18.46 -25.95
N GLU A 239 -36.02 19.08 -24.77
CA GLU A 239 -35.02 18.91 -23.76
C GLU A 239 -35.34 17.67 -22.91
N THR A 240 -34.34 16.78 -22.77
CA THR A 240 -34.47 15.57 -21.96
C THR A 240 -33.22 15.41 -21.10
N ARG A 241 -33.37 15.09 -19.81
CA ARG A 241 -32.25 14.82 -18.93
C ARG A 241 -31.88 13.34 -18.97
N ILE A 242 -30.64 13.06 -19.29
CA ILE A 242 -30.11 11.69 -19.42
C ILE A 242 -28.88 11.51 -18.55
N PRO A 243 -28.57 10.27 -18.13
CA PRO A 243 -27.29 9.93 -17.52
C PRO A 243 -26.14 10.26 -18.48
N ILE A 244 -24.99 10.73 -17.95
CA ILE A 244 -23.81 11.07 -18.77
C ILE A 244 -23.31 9.89 -19.61
N ALA A 245 -23.52 8.64 -19.15
CA ALA A 245 -23.14 7.43 -19.87
C ALA A 245 -23.91 7.21 -21.19
N GLU A 246 -25.08 7.87 -21.38
CA GLU A 246 -25.91 7.77 -22.55
C GLU A 246 -25.66 8.92 -23.54
N LEU A 247 -24.77 9.87 -23.19
CA LEU A 247 -24.40 10.98 -24.08
C LEU A 247 -23.55 10.45 -25.24
N GLN A 248 -23.82 10.96 -26.45
CA GLN A 248 -23.12 10.58 -27.68
C GLN A 248 -22.39 11.79 -28.28
N VAL A 249 -21.31 11.52 -29.02
CA VAL A 249 -20.64 12.57 -29.82
C VAL A 249 -21.61 13.14 -30.82
N GLY A 250 -21.70 14.47 -30.91
CA GLY A 250 -22.65 15.19 -31.76
C GLY A 250 -23.97 15.55 -31.06
N ASP A 251 -24.25 15.03 -29.86
CA ASP A 251 -25.41 15.48 -29.09
C ASP A 251 -25.27 16.95 -28.69
N HIS A 252 -26.37 17.69 -28.75
CA HIS A 252 -26.43 19.05 -28.23
C HIS A 252 -26.95 19.04 -26.82
N PHE A 253 -26.20 19.63 -25.89
CA PHE A 253 -26.62 19.72 -24.51
C PHE A 253 -26.61 21.15 -23.97
N ILE A 254 -27.49 21.41 -23.02
CA ILE A 254 -27.67 22.73 -22.38
C ILE A 254 -26.88 22.78 -21.09
N VAL A 255 -26.21 23.91 -20.90
CA VAL A 255 -25.52 24.22 -19.62
C VAL A 255 -26.02 25.56 -19.11
N ARG A 256 -26.69 25.53 -17.97
CA ARG A 256 -27.23 26.73 -17.30
C ARG A 256 -26.24 27.34 -16.32
N PRO A 257 -26.44 28.58 -15.90
CA PRO A 257 -25.64 29.17 -14.83
C PRO A 257 -25.57 28.28 -13.58
N GLY A 258 -24.37 28.07 -13.06
CA GLY A 258 -24.08 27.18 -11.93
C GLY A 258 -23.97 25.70 -12.27
N GLU A 259 -24.29 25.27 -13.51
CA GLU A 259 -24.11 23.88 -13.94
C GLU A 259 -22.69 23.62 -14.47
N LYS A 260 -22.27 22.37 -14.33
CA LYS A 260 -21.00 21.90 -14.89
C LYS A 260 -21.19 21.47 -16.33
N PHE A 261 -20.17 21.70 -17.18
CA PHE A 261 -20.13 21.10 -18.50
C PHE A 261 -20.05 19.58 -18.37
N ALA A 262 -20.95 18.89 -19.06
CA ALA A 262 -21.05 17.44 -18.98
C ALA A 262 -19.84 16.72 -19.59
N THR A 263 -19.35 17.28 -20.69
CA THR A 263 -18.22 16.73 -21.47
C THR A 263 -17.50 17.84 -22.22
N ASP A 264 -16.42 17.48 -22.92
CA ASP A 264 -15.71 18.40 -23.79
C ASP A 264 -16.55 18.66 -25.06
N GLY A 265 -16.63 19.90 -25.47
CA GLY A 265 -17.44 20.28 -26.63
C GLY A 265 -17.18 21.68 -27.13
N ARG A 266 -18.01 22.10 -28.07
CA ARG A 266 -17.97 23.44 -28.67
C ARG A 266 -19.30 24.15 -28.51
N ILE A 267 -19.26 25.43 -28.15
CA ILE A 267 -20.45 26.25 -27.99
C ILE A 267 -21.07 26.53 -29.37
N VAL A 268 -22.35 26.19 -29.52
CA VAL A 268 -23.12 26.45 -30.74
C VAL A 268 -24.15 27.60 -30.59
N GLU A 269 -24.53 27.90 -29.32
CA GLU A 269 -25.45 29.00 -29.00
C GLU A 269 -25.15 29.59 -27.63
N GLY A 270 -25.20 30.92 -27.52
CA GLY A 270 -25.07 31.67 -26.29
C GLY A 270 -23.67 32.22 -26.05
N SER A 271 -23.53 32.98 -24.99
CA SER A 271 -22.27 33.49 -24.46
C SER A 271 -22.31 33.49 -22.92
N SER A 272 -21.18 33.28 -22.28
CA SER A 272 -21.07 33.19 -20.82
C SER A 272 -19.65 33.40 -20.37
N THR A 273 -19.50 33.38 -19.05
CA THR A 273 -18.20 33.29 -18.36
C THR A 273 -18.06 31.92 -17.71
N VAL A 274 -16.93 31.27 -17.86
CA VAL A 274 -16.67 29.90 -17.37
C VAL A 274 -15.55 29.89 -16.36
N ASP A 275 -15.78 29.25 -15.24
CA ASP A 275 -14.76 28.96 -14.23
C ASP A 275 -14.00 27.69 -14.63
N VAL A 276 -12.73 27.85 -14.98
CA VAL A 276 -11.79 26.79 -15.35
C VAL A 276 -10.78 26.48 -14.26
N SER A 277 -10.91 27.12 -13.09
CA SER A 277 -9.93 27.05 -11.98
C SER A 277 -9.64 25.62 -11.54
N LEU A 278 -10.63 24.74 -11.61
CA LEU A 278 -10.50 23.33 -11.25
C LEU A 278 -9.47 22.57 -12.10
N LEU A 279 -9.32 22.94 -13.37
CA LEU A 279 -8.45 22.26 -14.32
C LEU A 279 -7.11 23.00 -14.51
N THR A 280 -7.13 24.31 -14.46
CA THR A 280 -5.97 25.17 -14.75
C THR A 280 -5.28 25.74 -13.52
N GLY A 281 -5.98 25.75 -12.38
CA GLY A 281 -5.55 26.44 -11.16
C GLY A 281 -5.71 27.97 -11.22
N GLU A 282 -6.13 28.54 -12.36
CA GLU A 282 -6.34 29.98 -12.52
C GLU A 282 -7.71 30.39 -11.97
N SER A 283 -7.72 31.33 -11.04
CA SER A 283 -8.94 31.77 -10.34
C SER A 283 -9.81 32.73 -11.16
N LEU A 284 -9.28 33.29 -12.26
CA LEU A 284 -10.04 34.21 -13.09
C LEU A 284 -10.87 33.44 -14.10
N PRO A 285 -12.21 33.60 -14.11
CA PRO A 285 -13.07 33.02 -15.11
C PRO A 285 -12.78 33.58 -16.51
N ILE A 286 -13.02 32.79 -17.54
CA ILE A 286 -12.83 33.16 -18.95
C ILE A 286 -14.16 33.43 -19.64
N ASP A 287 -14.23 34.44 -20.48
CA ASP A 287 -15.38 34.68 -21.33
C ASP A 287 -15.38 33.74 -22.54
N VAL A 288 -16.53 33.17 -22.84
CA VAL A 288 -16.71 32.20 -23.94
C VAL A 288 -17.96 32.53 -24.75
N GLY A 289 -17.90 32.26 -26.06
CA GLY A 289 -18.99 32.49 -27.02
C GLY A 289 -19.11 31.39 -28.07
N VAL A 290 -19.97 31.62 -29.06
CA VAL A 290 -20.20 30.66 -30.14
C VAL A 290 -18.90 30.35 -30.90
N GLY A 291 -18.57 29.06 -31.03
CA GLY A 291 -17.38 28.58 -31.67
C GLY A 291 -16.23 28.25 -30.73
N ASP A 292 -16.29 28.68 -29.43
CA ASP A 292 -15.26 28.38 -28.46
C ASP A 292 -15.38 26.95 -27.91
N ALA A 293 -14.24 26.35 -27.62
CA ALA A 293 -14.17 25.03 -27.01
C ALA A 293 -14.35 25.14 -25.49
N VAL A 294 -15.09 24.19 -24.92
CA VAL A 294 -15.30 24.07 -23.46
C VAL A 294 -14.90 22.67 -23.00
N THR A 295 -14.47 22.61 -21.75
CA THR A 295 -13.96 21.36 -21.15
C THR A 295 -14.93 20.83 -20.09
N GLY A 296 -15.16 19.53 -20.08
CA GLY A 296 -15.99 18.86 -19.08
C GLY A 296 -15.52 19.14 -17.65
N ALA A 297 -16.45 19.18 -16.70
CA ALA A 297 -16.27 19.48 -15.27
C ALA A 297 -15.99 20.96 -14.95
N THR A 298 -15.73 21.87 -15.91
CA THR A 298 -15.72 23.33 -15.67
C THR A 298 -17.11 23.84 -15.38
N VAL A 299 -17.25 25.00 -14.75
CA VAL A 299 -18.53 25.53 -14.28
C VAL A 299 -18.95 26.75 -15.10
N ASN A 300 -20.15 26.70 -15.64
CA ASN A 300 -20.77 27.85 -16.29
C ASN A 300 -21.27 28.87 -15.23
N ILE A 301 -20.87 30.14 -15.35
CA ILE A 301 -21.20 31.16 -14.30
C ILE A 301 -22.45 31.95 -14.64
N ALA A 302 -22.59 32.42 -15.89
CA ALA A 302 -23.56 33.49 -16.21
C ALA A 302 -24.65 33.04 -17.20
N GLY A 303 -24.35 32.91 -18.48
CA GLY A 303 -25.31 32.71 -19.57
C GLY A 303 -25.80 31.27 -19.72
N ARG A 304 -26.92 31.07 -20.44
CA ARG A 304 -27.33 29.76 -20.94
C ARG A 304 -26.55 29.44 -22.21
N LEU A 305 -25.92 28.28 -22.22
CA LEU A 305 -25.15 27.81 -23.36
C LEU A 305 -25.77 26.54 -23.97
N VAL A 306 -25.68 26.40 -25.27
CA VAL A 306 -25.89 25.14 -25.97
C VAL A 306 -24.55 24.68 -26.56
N VAL A 307 -24.17 23.46 -26.25
CA VAL A 307 -22.85 22.90 -26.56
C VAL A 307 -23.05 21.60 -27.34
N VAL A 308 -22.28 21.39 -28.41
CA VAL A 308 -22.19 20.09 -29.11
C VAL A 308 -21.06 19.26 -28.47
N ALA A 309 -21.36 18.03 -28.12
CA ALA A 309 -20.39 17.09 -27.56
C ALA A 309 -19.36 16.67 -28.62
N GLU A 310 -18.06 16.95 -28.39
CA GLU A 310 -16.99 16.55 -29.31
C GLU A 310 -16.21 15.32 -28.75
N ARG A 311 -16.08 15.18 -27.43
CA ARG A 311 -15.42 14.05 -26.77
C ARG A 311 -16.24 13.56 -25.60
N ILE A 312 -16.30 12.25 -25.41
CA ILE A 312 -17.08 11.64 -24.34
C ILE A 312 -16.25 10.58 -23.59
N GLY A 313 -16.67 10.25 -22.38
CA GLY A 313 -16.09 9.14 -21.59
C GLY A 313 -14.57 9.26 -21.42
N ASN A 314 -13.84 8.27 -21.88
CA ASN A 314 -12.39 8.19 -21.70
C ASN A 314 -11.58 9.18 -22.56
N ASP A 315 -12.18 9.80 -23.56
CA ASP A 315 -11.50 10.72 -24.47
C ASP A 315 -11.57 12.18 -24.01
N THR A 316 -12.28 12.46 -22.92
CA THR A 316 -12.38 13.80 -22.33
C THR A 316 -11.04 14.23 -21.72
N ALA A 317 -10.81 15.54 -21.65
CA ALA A 317 -9.62 16.13 -21.03
C ALA A 317 -9.48 15.70 -19.56
N LEU A 318 -10.58 15.68 -18.81
CA LEU A 318 -10.59 15.21 -17.43
C LEU A 318 -10.14 13.74 -17.31
N ALA A 319 -10.64 12.86 -18.18
CA ALA A 319 -10.24 11.45 -18.21
C ALA A 319 -8.76 11.29 -18.62
N GLN A 320 -8.25 12.13 -19.54
CA GLN A 320 -6.84 12.13 -19.93
C GLN A 320 -5.94 12.57 -18.77
N ILE A 321 -6.31 13.63 -18.05
CA ILE A 321 -5.62 14.06 -16.83
C ILE A 321 -5.59 12.91 -15.81
N GLY A 322 -6.72 12.25 -15.57
CA GLY A 322 -6.81 11.10 -14.68
C GLY A 322 -5.86 9.97 -15.08
N ARG A 323 -5.77 9.64 -16.36
CA ARG A 323 -4.83 8.64 -16.89
C ARG A 323 -3.37 9.07 -16.73
N LEU A 324 -3.03 10.33 -17.00
CA LEU A 324 -1.67 10.85 -16.82
C LEU A 324 -1.25 10.78 -15.34
N VAL A 325 -2.13 11.18 -14.41
CA VAL A 325 -1.87 11.08 -12.98
C VAL A 325 -1.71 9.62 -12.55
N THR A 326 -2.58 8.73 -13.02
CA THR A 326 -2.49 7.29 -12.76
C THR A 326 -1.19 6.71 -13.33
N ALA A 327 -0.82 7.06 -14.56
CA ALA A 327 0.43 6.63 -15.18
C ALA A 327 1.67 7.15 -14.44
N ALA A 328 1.64 8.42 -14.00
CA ALA A 328 2.70 8.99 -13.18
C ALA A 328 2.84 8.27 -11.81
N GLN A 329 1.72 7.85 -11.24
CA GLN A 329 1.70 7.07 -10.00
C GLN A 329 2.06 5.59 -10.21
N SER A 330 1.78 5.02 -11.40
CA SER A 330 2.07 3.62 -11.71
C SER A 330 3.54 3.39 -12.07
N GLY A 331 4.25 4.41 -12.56
CA GLY A 331 5.67 4.32 -12.84
C GLY A 331 6.50 4.12 -11.57
N LYS A 332 7.32 3.05 -11.49
CA LYS A 332 8.32 2.92 -10.41
C LYS A 332 9.37 4.02 -10.57
N ALA A 333 9.45 4.90 -9.60
CA ALA A 333 10.54 5.86 -9.53
C ALA A 333 11.91 5.12 -9.56
N PRO A 334 12.94 5.65 -10.20
CA PRO A 334 14.29 5.04 -10.23
C PRO A 334 14.81 4.72 -8.82
N VAL A 335 14.51 5.58 -7.85
CA VAL A 335 14.87 5.40 -6.44
C VAL A 335 14.20 4.17 -5.81
N GLN A 336 12.99 3.84 -6.20
CA GLN A 336 12.28 2.65 -5.70
C GLN A 336 12.93 1.36 -6.22
N ARG A 337 13.33 1.32 -7.51
CA ARG A 337 14.09 0.19 -8.07
C ARG A 337 15.44 0.00 -7.37
N LEU A 338 16.10 1.10 -6.99
CA LEU A 338 17.33 1.06 -6.22
C LEU A 338 17.09 0.48 -4.83
N ALA A 339 16.07 0.94 -4.12
CA ALA A 339 15.69 0.44 -2.80
C ALA A 339 15.40 -1.08 -2.82
N ASP A 340 14.70 -1.56 -3.85
CA ASP A 340 14.43 -2.99 -4.04
C ASP A 340 15.70 -3.82 -4.22
N ARG A 341 16.64 -3.32 -5.03
CA ARG A 341 17.93 -3.99 -5.26
C ARG A 341 18.77 -4.03 -4.00
N VAL A 342 18.82 -2.93 -3.27
CA VAL A 342 19.53 -2.85 -1.98
C VAL A 342 18.92 -3.85 -0.99
N SER A 343 17.60 -3.89 -0.84
CA SER A 343 16.92 -4.80 0.08
C SER A 343 17.18 -6.27 -0.24
N ALA A 344 17.25 -6.64 -1.51
CA ALA A 344 17.50 -8.02 -1.94
C ALA A 344 18.89 -8.55 -1.53
N ILE A 345 19.87 -7.67 -1.40
CA ILE A 345 21.23 -8.02 -0.92
C ILE A 345 21.30 -7.84 0.60
N PHE A 346 20.70 -6.80 1.11
CA PHE A 346 20.78 -6.40 2.52
C PHE A 346 20.21 -7.47 3.46
N VAL A 347 19.03 -8.02 3.16
CA VAL A 347 18.36 -9.00 4.04
C VAL A 347 19.18 -10.27 4.24
N PRO A 348 19.70 -10.95 3.20
CA PRO A 348 20.61 -12.09 3.38
C PRO A 348 21.89 -11.72 4.14
N SER A 349 22.44 -10.53 3.87
CA SER A 349 23.65 -10.06 4.55
C SER A 349 23.44 -9.86 6.05
N VAL A 350 22.29 -9.31 6.44
CA VAL A 350 21.90 -9.14 7.84
C VAL A 350 21.72 -10.49 8.54
N ILE A 351 21.06 -11.45 7.89
CA ILE A 351 20.92 -12.80 8.44
C ILE A 351 22.30 -13.43 8.64
N GLY A 352 23.18 -13.33 7.65
CA GLY A 352 24.57 -13.78 7.77
C GLY A 352 25.31 -13.11 8.91
N LEU A 353 25.20 -11.78 9.04
CA LEU A 353 25.81 -11.01 10.13
C LEU A 353 25.28 -11.42 11.50
N ALA A 354 23.97 -11.65 11.63
CA ALA A 354 23.37 -12.15 12.88
C ALA A 354 23.92 -13.50 13.29
N LEU A 355 24.08 -14.43 12.33
CA LEU A 355 24.68 -15.75 12.58
C LEU A 355 26.17 -15.62 12.97
N VAL A 356 26.92 -14.76 12.28
CA VAL A 356 28.34 -14.48 12.63
C VAL A 356 28.44 -13.88 14.02
N THR A 357 27.58 -12.91 14.35
CA THR A 357 27.52 -12.30 15.70
C THR A 357 27.25 -13.37 16.76
N PHE A 358 26.22 -14.19 16.56
CA PHE A 358 25.90 -15.28 17.46
C PHE A 358 27.09 -16.23 17.67
N ALA A 359 27.72 -16.71 16.58
CA ALA A 359 28.85 -17.62 16.63
C ALA A 359 30.07 -16.98 17.30
N SER A 360 30.35 -15.69 17.03
CA SER A 360 31.49 -14.95 17.63
C SER A 360 31.32 -14.78 19.14
N TRP A 361 30.09 -14.52 19.61
CA TRP A 361 29.80 -14.43 21.04
C TRP A 361 30.00 -15.77 21.73
N LEU A 362 29.57 -16.88 21.13
CA LEU A 362 29.85 -18.21 21.66
C LEU A 362 31.36 -18.54 21.69
N ALA A 363 32.08 -18.20 20.62
CA ALA A 363 33.49 -18.47 20.49
C ALA A 363 34.35 -17.67 21.51
N THR A 364 33.85 -16.49 21.93
CA THR A 364 34.50 -15.66 22.96
C THR A 364 34.13 -16.06 24.40
N GLY A 365 33.38 -17.16 24.58
CA GLY A 365 33.07 -17.73 25.89
C GLY A 365 31.87 -17.11 26.61
N HIS A 366 31.04 -16.34 25.91
CA HIS A 366 29.80 -15.80 26.47
C HIS A 366 28.72 -16.89 26.55
N GLU A 367 27.76 -16.68 27.45
CA GLU A 367 26.66 -17.59 27.64
C GLU A 367 25.76 -17.64 26.40
N LEU A 368 25.09 -18.79 26.16
CA LEU A 368 24.17 -19.00 25.05
C LEU A 368 23.08 -17.94 24.98
N SER A 369 22.56 -17.48 26.13
CA SER A 369 21.54 -16.43 26.24
C SER A 369 22.02 -15.08 25.70
N GLN A 370 23.26 -14.70 26.05
CA GLN A 370 23.88 -13.46 25.59
C GLN A 370 24.17 -13.49 24.08
N ALA A 371 24.72 -14.61 23.58
CA ALA A 371 25.00 -14.82 22.18
C ALA A 371 23.70 -14.75 21.35
N PHE A 372 22.64 -15.39 21.86
CA PHE A 372 21.32 -15.35 21.22
C PHE A 372 20.74 -13.93 21.18
N SER A 373 20.80 -13.21 22.32
CA SER A 373 20.37 -11.81 22.40
C SER A 373 21.06 -10.93 21.37
N ALA A 374 22.38 -11.03 21.27
CA ALA A 374 23.17 -10.25 20.30
C ALA A 374 22.77 -10.57 18.86
N GLY A 375 22.58 -11.85 18.51
CA GLY A 375 22.14 -12.25 17.17
C GLY A 375 20.74 -11.76 16.82
N VAL A 376 19.77 -11.89 17.73
CA VAL A 376 18.40 -11.41 17.55
C VAL A 376 18.35 -9.88 17.48
N ALA A 377 19.14 -9.18 18.27
CA ALA A 377 19.25 -7.72 18.22
C ALA A 377 19.69 -7.23 16.83
N VAL A 378 20.67 -7.89 16.19
CA VAL A 378 21.10 -7.58 14.83
C VAL A 378 19.93 -7.73 13.84
N LEU A 379 19.15 -8.79 13.94
CA LEU A 379 17.99 -9.02 13.03
C LEU A 379 16.92 -7.94 13.18
N ILE A 380 16.63 -7.53 14.42
CA ILE A 380 15.55 -6.57 14.68
C ILE A 380 15.96 -5.15 14.32
N ILE A 381 17.16 -4.71 14.74
CA ILE A 381 17.65 -3.35 14.53
C ILE A 381 17.92 -3.08 13.04
N ALA A 382 18.40 -4.07 12.33
CA ALA A 382 18.71 -3.94 10.90
C ALA A 382 17.47 -3.90 9.99
N CYS A 383 16.24 -3.89 10.52
CA CYS A 383 15.04 -3.78 9.67
C CYS A 383 15.00 -2.42 8.94
N PRO A 384 15.08 -2.36 7.59
CA PRO A 384 15.01 -1.11 6.84
C PRO A 384 13.55 -0.67 6.63
N CYS A 385 12.75 -0.69 7.70
CA CYS A 385 11.30 -0.48 7.64
C CYS A 385 10.92 0.85 6.96
N ALA A 386 11.68 1.92 7.23
CA ALA A 386 11.46 3.24 6.64
C ALA A 386 11.77 3.31 5.14
N LEU A 387 12.72 2.52 4.63
CA LEU A 387 13.15 2.58 3.23
C LEU A 387 12.05 2.14 2.26
N GLY A 388 11.27 1.11 2.63
CA GLY A 388 10.15 0.62 1.82
C GLY A 388 8.93 1.55 1.82
N LEU A 389 8.79 2.38 2.86
CA LEU A 389 7.62 3.22 3.11
C LEU A 389 7.77 4.65 2.58
N ALA A 390 8.97 5.21 2.67
CA ALA A 390 9.19 6.63 2.42
C ALA A 390 8.84 7.05 0.98
N THR A 391 9.27 6.30 -0.02
CA THR A 391 9.14 6.69 -1.43
C THR A 391 7.69 6.64 -1.94
N PRO A 392 6.93 5.54 -1.78
CA PRO A 392 5.55 5.51 -2.25
C PRO A 392 4.66 6.52 -1.52
N THR A 393 4.86 6.69 -0.21
CA THR A 393 4.06 7.61 0.59
C THR A 393 4.33 9.07 0.22
N ALA A 394 5.60 9.46 0.04
CA ALA A 394 5.96 10.82 -0.36
C ALA A 394 5.40 11.17 -1.75
N LEU A 395 5.47 10.24 -2.71
CA LEU A 395 4.93 10.45 -4.05
C LEU A 395 3.41 10.60 -4.03
N LEU A 396 2.70 9.70 -3.32
CA LEU A 396 1.24 9.73 -3.21
C LEU A 396 0.73 10.98 -2.52
N VAL A 397 1.36 11.39 -1.42
CA VAL A 397 0.97 12.61 -0.68
C VAL A 397 1.30 13.85 -1.51
N GLY A 398 2.46 13.90 -2.15
CA GLY A 398 2.88 15.02 -3.00
C GLY A 398 1.97 15.21 -4.21
N THR A 399 1.71 14.15 -4.97
CA THR A 399 0.81 14.20 -6.13
C THR A 399 -0.64 14.47 -5.72
N GLY A 400 -1.13 13.85 -4.64
CA GLY A 400 -2.49 14.10 -4.14
C GLY A 400 -2.69 15.54 -3.70
N ARG A 401 -1.69 16.16 -3.07
CA ARG A 401 -1.76 17.58 -2.69
C ARG A 401 -1.61 18.50 -3.90
N GLY A 402 -0.74 18.16 -4.85
CA GLY A 402 -0.60 18.87 -6.13
C GLY A 402 -1.92 18.91 -6.90
N ALA A 403 -2.62 17.76 -7.00
CA ALA A 403 -3.93 17.68 -7.63
C ALA A 403 -4.98 18.57 -6.96
N GLN A 404 -5.02 18.60 -5.62
CA GLN A 404 -5.94 19.49 -4.87
C GLN A 404 -5.68 20.98 -5.10
N LEU A 405 -4.45 21.35 -5.42
CA LEU A 405 -4.02 22.73 -5.66
C LEU A 405 -4.07 23.11 -7.15
N GLY A 406 -4.53 22.22 -8.05
CA GLY A 406 -4.55 22.47 -9.49
C GLY A 406 -3.16 22.57 -10.13
N LEU A 407 -2.14 21.94 -9.52
CA LEU A 407 -0.75 21.98 -9.99
C LEU A 407 -0.38 20.77 -10.87
N LEU A 408 -1.34 19.97 -11.29
CA LEU A 408 -1.16 18.77 -12.13
C LEU A 408 -1.77 18.96 -13.50
#